data_087d273fb0b03a6b765ef887a7342b99
#
_entry.id   087d273fb0b03a6b765ef887a7342b99
#
_cell.length_a   1.000
_cell.length_b   1.000
_cell.length_c   1.000
_cell.angle_alpha   90.00
_cell.angle_beta   90.00
_cell.angle_gamma   90.00
#
_symmetry.space_group_name_H-M   'P 1'
#
loop_
_entity.id
_entity.type
_entity.pdbx_description
1 polymer ?
#
loop_
_entity_poly.entity_id
_entity_poly.type
_entity_poly.pdbx_seq_one_letter_code
_entity_poly.pdbx_strand_id
1 'polypeptide(L)'
;RTNARINQIENSQFFLGDASSIFDELEGISEPAALVIDPPRRGCDPDFLRQAIEFGPQRIVYVSCEPATQARDSQILLEAGYQPILAQPFDLLPQTRHVENVLTLVR
;
A
#
# COMPACT_ATOMS: atom_id res chain seq x y z
N ARG A 1 13.81 12.00 -2.37
CA ARG A 1 14.54 12.91 -1.44
C ARG A 1 14.68 14.31 -2.01
N THR A 2 15.08 14.41 -3.28
CA THR A 2 15.33 15.73 -3.90
C THR A 2 14.07 16.58 -3.92
N ASN A 3 12.92 15.99 -4.28
CA ASN A 3 11.66 16.72 -4.33
C ASN A 3 11.20 17.19 -2.96
N ALA A 4 11.38 16.36 -1.94
CA ALA A 4 11.06 16.75 -0.57
C ALA A 4 11.94 17.91 -0.09
N ARG A 5 13.22 17.86 -0.44
CA ARG A 5 14.16 18.92 -0.07
C ARG A 5 13.82 20.23 -0.77
N ILE A 6 13.51 20.18 -2.08
CA ILE A 6 13.15 21.37 -2.85
C ILE A 6 11.88 22.02 -2.31
N ASN A 7 10.93 21.22 -1.86
CA ASN A 7 9.64 21.69 -1.32
C ASN A 7 9.69 21.94 0.18
N GLN A 8 10.86 21.88 0.82
CA GLN A 8 11.04 22.13 2.25
C GLN A 8 10.21 21.21 3.13
N ILE A 9 10.01 19.97 2.69
CA ILE A 9 9.31 18.95 3.46
C ILE A 9 10.29 18.31 4.43
N GLU A 10 10.08 18.51 5.73
CA GLU A 10 10.98 18.04 6.77
C GLU A 10 10.50 16.79 7.50
N ASN A 11 9.21 16.48 7.39
CA ASN A 11 8.59 15.35 8.07
C ASN A 11 8.57 14.07 7.25
N SER A 12 9.50 13.92 6.29
CA SER A 12 9.61 12.75 5.43
C SER A 12 10.94 12.05 5.65
N GLN A 13 10.89 10.70 5.66
CA GLN A 13 12.08 9.86 5.72
C GLN A 13 12.06 8.90 4.53
N PHE A 14 13.22 8.67 3.92
CA PHE A 14 13.33 7.85 2.74
C PHE A 14 14.30 6.69 3.01
N PHE A 15 13.86 5.48 2.70
CA PHE A 15 14.64 4.28 2.89
C PHE A 15 14.83 3.57 1.54
N LEU A 16 16.05 3.17 1.26
CA LEU A 16 16.37 2.44 0.05
C LEU A 16 16.44 0.95 0.39
N GLY A 17 15.69 0.14 -0.37
CA GLY A 17 15.67 -1.31 -0.17
C GLY A 17 14.39 -1.93 -0.71
N ASP A 18 14.25 -3.23 -0.48
CA ASP A 18 13.05 -3.96 -0.86
C ASP A 18 11.90 -3.62 0.09
N ALA A 19 10.68 -3.70 -0.42
CA ALA A 19 9.49 -3.42 0.38
C ALA A 19 9.42 -4.31 1.62
N SER A 20 9.88 -5.57 1.51
CA SER A 20 9.86 -6.51 2.63
C SER A 20 10.80 -6.12 3.77
N SER A 21 11.73 -5.21 3.56
CA SER A 21 12.68 -4.78 4.60
C SER A 21 12.28 -3.47 5.28
N ILE A 22 11.27 -2.77 4.77
CA ILE A 22 10.88 -1.45 5.30
C ILE A 22 10.41 -1.52 6.74
N PHE A 23 9.75 -2.59 7.12
CA PHE A 23 9.17 -2.71 8.47
C PHE A 23 10.23 -2.79 9.56
N ASP A 24 11.42 -3.28 9.25
CA ASP A 24 12.53 -3.27 10.20
C ASP A 24 12.95 -1.84 10.52
N GLU A 25 12.87 -0.94 9.54
CA GLU A 25 13.21 0.48 9.71
C GLU A 25 12.11 1.25 10.46
N LEU A 26 10.91 0.69 10.54
CA LEU A 26 9.78 1.31 11.20
C LEU A 26 9.57 0.78 12.62
N GLU A 27 10.51 0.00 13.13
CA GLU A 27 10.44 -0.56 14.46
C GLU A 27 10.33 0.56 15.50
N GLY A 28 9.42 0.40 16.45
CA GLY A 28 9.20 1.40 17.48
C GLY A 28 8.13 2.44 17.16
N ILE A 29 7.57 2.44 15.96
CA ILE A 29 6.44 3.30 15.64
C ILE A 29 5.20 2.71 16.27
N SER A 30 4.61 3.43 17.22
CA SER A 30 3.44 2.99 17.97
C SER A 30 2.19 3.84 17.67
N GLU A 31 2.32 4.86 16.85
CA GLU A 31 1.22 5.74 16.51
C GLU A 31 0.28 5.06 15.49
N PRO A 32 -1.02 5.44 15.47
CA PRO A 32 -1.90 5.01 14.40
C PRO A 32 -1.29 5.34 13.03
N ALA A 33 -1.25 4.37 12.16
CA ALA A 33 -0.59 4.51 10.87
C ALA A 33 -1.52 4.16 9.72
N ALA A 34 -1.29 4.80 8.59
CA ALA A 34 -1.87 4.41 7.32
C ALA A 34 -0.74 3.94 6.41
N LEU A 35 -0.98 2.86 5.70
CA LEU A 35 -0.03 2.28 4.76
C LEU A 35 -0.59 2.45 3.34
N VAL A 36 0.19 3.07 2.46
CA VAL A 36 -0.16 3.18 1.04
C VAL A 36 0.77 2.27 0.28
N ILE A 37 0.19 1.35 -0.50
CA ILE A 37 0.96 0.40 -1.31
C ILE A 37 0.57 0.51 -2.77
N ASP A 38 1.57 0.42 -3.63
CA ASP A 38 1.42 0.51 -5.09
C ASP A 38 2.33 -0.55 -5.72
N PRO A 39 1.93 -1.84 -5.65
CA PRO A 39 2.79 -2.91 -6.13
C PRO A 39 2.77 -3.02 -7.66
N PRO A 40 3.71 -3.78 -8.24
CA PRO A 40 3.66 -4.10 -9.66
C PRO A 40 2.44 -4.96 -9.99
N ARG A 41 2.22 -5.24 -11.28
CA ARG A 41 1.07 -6.02 -11.76
C ARG A 41 0.94 -7.40 -11.12
N ARG A 42 2.06 -8.01 -10.76
CA ARG A 42 2.05 -9.33 -10.10
C ARG A 42 1.49 -9.27 -8.68
N GLY A 43 1.26 -8.06 -8.15
CA GLY A 43 0.76 -7.86 -6.80
C GLY A 43 1.88 -7.84 -5.77
N CYS A 44 1.48 -7.91 -4.50
CA CYS A 44 2.41 -7.90 -3.39
C CYS A 44 3.01 -9.29 -3.15
N ASP A 45 4.25 -9.31 -2.66
CA ASP A 45 4.85 -10.52 -2.12
C ASP A 45 4.04 -10.95 -0.88
N PRO A 46 3.71 -12.25 -0.74
CA PRO A 46 3.00 -12.72 0.46
C PRO A 46 3.71 -12.40 1.77
N ASP A 47 5.05 -12.43 1.80
CA ASP A 47 5.82 -12.05 2.98
C ASP A 47 5.62 -10.58 3.32
N PHE A 48 5.58 -9.70 2.32
CA PHE A 48 5.31 -8.28 2.53
C PHE A 48 3.93 -8.09 3.16
N LEU A 49 2.91 -8.76 2.63
CA LEU A 49 1.55 -8.65 3.17
C LEU A 49 1.49 -9.14 4.61
N ARG A 50 2.18 -10.24 4.92
CA ARG A 50 2.23 -10.76 6.29
C ARG A 50 2.87 -9.75 7.24
N GLN A 51 3.96 -9.13 6.82
CA GLN A 51 4.64 -8.11 7.62
C GLN A 51 3.78 -6.86 7.78
N ALA A 52 3.05 -6.47 6.75
CA ALA A 52 2.12 -5.34 6.82
C ALA A 52 1.02 -5.61 7.85
N ILE A 53 0.47 -6.82 7.85
CA ILE A 53 -0.56 -7.23 8.81
C ILE A 53 0.00 -7.21 10.24
N GLU A 54 1.21 -7.71 10.44
CA GLU A 54 1.88 -7.69 11.74
C GLU A 54 2.18 -6.28 12.23
N PHE A 55 2.56 -5.40 11.30
CA PHE A 55 2.78 -3.99 11.62
C PHE A 55 1.48 -3.33 12.10
N GLY A 56 0.35 -3.75 11.56
CA GLY A 56 -0.98 -3.40 12.06
C GLY A 56 -1.43 -1.97 11.78
N PRO A 57 -1.24 -1.43 10.56
CA PRO A 57 -1.78 -0.11 10.27
C PRO A 57 -3.29 -0.13 10.38
N GLN A 58 -3.88 0.97 10.84
CA GLN A 58 -5.34 1.08 10.93
C GLN A 58 -5.99 1.18 9.55
N ARG A 59 -5.26 1.69 8.59
CA ARG A 59 -5.78 1.89 7.24
C ARG A 59 -4.74 1.46 6.23
N ILE A 60 -5.19 0.75 5.20
CA ILE A 60 -4.36 0.39 4.06
C ILE A 60 -5.01 0.95 2.81
N VAL A 61 -4.25 1.68 2.01
CA VAL A 61 -4.67 2.16 0.70
C VAL A 61 -3.86 1.40 -0.34
N TYR A 62 -4.54 0.59 -1.13
CA TYR A 62 -3.91 -0.28 -2.12
C TYR A 62 -4.24 0.25 -3.52
N VAL A 63 -3.22 0.73 -4.21
CA VAL A 63 -3.33 1.22 -5.59
C VAL A 63 -2.88 0.11 -6.54
N SER A 64 -3.70 -0.25 -7.51
CA SER A 64 -3.38 -1.33 -8.43
C SER A 64 -3.90 -1.06 -9.83
N CYS A 65 -3.11 -1.45 -10.83
CA CYS A 65 -3.55 -1.46 -12.23
C CYS A 65 -3.98 -2.87 -12.68
N GLU A 66 -3.95 -3.87 -11.78
CA GLU A 66 -4.30 -5.26 -12.11
C GLU A 66 -5.35 -5.78 -11.12
N PRO A 67 -6.63 -5.83 -11.53
CA PRO A 67 -7.71 -6.23 -10.61
C PRO A 67 -7.56 -7.64 -10.05
N ALA A 68 -7.04 -8.57 -10.83
CA ALA A 68 -6.93 -9.97 -10.41
C ALA A 68 -5.96 -10.13 -9.24
N THR A 69 -4.79 -9.51 -9.31
CA THR A 69 -3.81 -9.59 -8.24
C THR A 69 -4.23 -8.77 -7.03
N GLN A 70 -4.91 -7.64 -7.24
CA GLN A 70 -5.46 -6.86 -6.14
C GLN A 70 -6.52 -7.67 -5.37
N ALA A 71 -7.38 -8.39 -6.07
CA ALA A 71 -8.39 -9.23 -5.43
C ALA A 71 -7.74 -10.35 -4.62
N ARG A 72 -6.69 -10.98 -5.16
CA ARG A 72 -5.94 -12.03 -4.46
C ARG A 72 -5.31 -11.49 -3.18
N ASP A 73 -4.61 -10.35 -3.27
CA ASP A 73 -3.93 -9.76 -2.12
C ASP A 73 -4.94 -9.24 -1.08
N SER A 74 -6.06 -8.68 -1.56
CA SER A 74 -7.12 -8.20 -0.68
C SER A 74 -7.74 -9.31 0.15
N GLN A 75 -7.85 -10.51 -0.43
CA GLN A 75 -8.37 -11.67 0.30
C GLN A 75 -7.52 -11.97 1.54
N ILE A 76 -6.21 -11.87 1.42
CA ILE A 76 -5.29 -12.06 2.54
C ILE A 76 -5.54 -11.01 3.62
N LEU A 77 -5.74 -9.75 3.22
CA LEU A 77 -6.00 -8.66 4.15
C LEU A 77 -7.37 -8.83 4.83
N LEU A 78 -8.38 -9.27 4.08
CA LEU A 78 -9.71 -9.52 4.65
C LEU A 78 -9.67 -10.62 5.70
N GLU A 79 -8.92 -11.68 5.45
CA GLU A 79 -8.76 -12.79 6.41
C GLU A 79 -8.06 -12.32 7.68
N ALA A 80 -7.26 -11.27 7.61
CA ALA A 80 -6.59 -10.68 8.77
C ALA A 80 -7.45 -9.68 9.53
N GLY A 81 -8.68 -9.44 9.10
CA GLY A 81 -9.61 -8.56 9.81
C GLY A 81 -9.80 -7.19 9.18
N TYR A 82 -9.11 -6.90 8.08
CA TYR A 82 -9.33 -5.64 7.35
C TYR A 82 -10.64 -5.69 6.59
N GLN A 83 -11.34 -4.56 6.51
CA GLN A 83 -12.60 -4.45 5.80
C GLN A 83 -12.48 -3.36 4.74
N PRO A 84 -12.94 -3.62 3.50
CA PRO A 84 -12.94 -2.59 2.47
C PRO A 84 -14.02 -1.56 2.76
N ILE A 85 -13.65 -0.28 2.68
CA ILE A 85 -14.59 0.82 2.89
C ILE A 85 -14.78 1.66 1.64
N LEU A 86 -13.87 1.56 0.69
CA LEU A 86 -13.94 2.33 -0.54
C LEU A 86 -13.15 1.62 -1.64
N ALA A 87 -13.76 1.51 -2.81
CA ALA A 87 -13.08 1.07 -4.03
C ALA A 87 -13.36 2.12 -5.10
N GLN A 88 -12.31 2.78 -5.57
CA GLN A 88 -12.43 3.88 -6.51
C GLN A 88 -11.58 3.63 -7.74
N PRO A 89 -12.18 3.36 -8.90
CA PRO A 89 -11.42 3.25 -10.14
C PRO A 89 -11.06 4.62 -10.71
N PHE A 90 -9.88 4.72 -11.29
CA PHE A 90 -9.41 5.89 -11.99
C PHE A 90 -8.91 5.50 -13.37
N ASP A 91 -9.43 6.15 -14.41
CA ASP A 91 -8.99 5.93 -15.77
C ASP A 91 -7.95 7.00 -16.13
N LEU A 92 -6.69 6.69 -15.80
CA LEU A 92 -5.58 7.60 -16.01
C LEU A 92 -5.06 7.60 -17.45
N LEU A 93 -5.42 6.57 -18.23
CA LEU A 93 -5.00 6.40 -19.61
C LEU A 93 -6.24 6.12 -20.46
N PRO A 94 -7.02 7.16 -20.81
CA PRO A 94 -8.24 6.98 -21.62
C PRO A 94 -7.99 6.18 -22.90
N GLN A 95 -8.94 5.34 -23.29
CA GLN A 95 -8.89 4.47 -24.46
C GLN A 95 -7.91 3.30 -24.33
N THR A 96 -7.36 3.05 -23.14
CA THR A 96 -6.58 1.84 -22.85
C THR A 96 -7.38 0.91 -21.94
N ARG A 97 -6.90 -0.33 -21.79
CA ARG A 97 -7.50 -1.29 -20.86
C ARG A 97 -7.03 -1.10 -19.42
N HIS A 98 -6.14 -0.13 -19.18
CA HIS A 98 -5.50 0.04 -17.88
C HIS A 98 -6.27 1.05 -17.05
N VAL A 99 -6.91 0.55 -16.00
CA VAL A 99 -7.62 1.36 -15.02
C VAL A 99 -6.95 1.14 -13.68
N GLU A 100 -6.56 2.24 -13.03
CA GLU A 100 -6.06 2.17 -11.66
C GLU A 100 -7.24 2.03 -10.72
N ASN A 101 -7.15 1.12 -9.77
CA ASN A 101 -8.16 0.95 -8.74
C ASN A 101 -7.54 1.22 -7.37
N VAL A 102 -8.13 2.15 -6.65
CA VAL A 102 -7.70 2.51 -5.30
C VAL A 102 -8.66 1.86 -4.32
N LEU A 103 -8.16 0.90 -3.56
CA LEU A 103 -8.93 0.18 -2.56
C LEU A 103 -8.48 0.62 -1.17
N THR A 104 -9.42 1.08 -0.36
CA THR A 104 -9.14 1.48 1.02
C THR A 104 -9.74 0.46 1.98
N LEU A 105 -8.91 -0.06 2.87
CA LEU A 105 -9.31 -1.03 3.87
C LEU A 105 -8.98 -0.49 5.25
N VAL A 106 -9.79 -0.85 6.24
CA VAL A 106 -9.59 -0.46 7.63
C VAL A 106 -9.74 -1.67 8.54
N ARG A 107 -9.06 -1.59 9.68
CA ARG A 107 -9.16 -2.62 10.71
C ARG A 107 -9.44 -2.02 12.07
#